data_b742d65d48060fd3fa660708f7009915
#
_entry.id   b742d65d48060fd3fa660708f7009915
#
_cell.length_a   1.000
_cell.length_b   1.000
_cell.length_c   1.000
_cell.angle_alpha   90.00
_cell.angle_beta   90.00
_cell.angle_gamma   90.00
#
_symmetry.space_group_name_H-M   'P 1'
#
loop_
_entity.id
_entity.type
_entity.pdbx_description
1 polymer ?
#
loop_
_entity_poly.entity_id
_entity_poly.type
_entity_poly.pdbx_seq_one_letter_code
_entity_poly.pdbx_strand_id
1 'polypeptide(L)'
;MTRILWKMIKDDLLLPYIDLKTEYYDLGLEHRNETDDQVTIDAAMATKKYGVAVKCATITPNAARMTEYDLKEMWKSPNGTIRAILDGTVFRAPIVVKGIEPCVKNWKKPITIARHAYGDVYKNTEMKVPGPGKVELVYTAEDGTQTKELVFDFKGPGVAQGMHNLDNSIESFARSCFNYALDTKQDLWFATKDTISKKYDHTFKDIFQEIFDADYKEKFEEAGITY
;
A
#
# COMPACT_ATOMS: atom_id res chain seq x y z
N MET A 1 -14.54 -17.91 7.13
CA MET A 1 -14.49 -17.42 8.52
C MET A 1 -14.75 -15.92 8.61
N THR A 2 -13.95 -15.02 8.00
CA THR A 2 -14.09 -13.55 8.14
C THR A 2 -15.41 -13.00 7.61
N ARG A 3 -16.00 -13.54 6.53
CA ARG A 3 -17.34 -13.18 6.04
C ARG A 3 -18.42 -13.43 7.08
N ILE A 4 -18.39 -14.60 7.75
CA ILE A 4 -19.34 -14.96 8.80
C ILE A 4 -19.20 -14.01 9.99
N LEU A 5 -17.97 -13.74 10.42
CA LEU A 5 -17.70 -12.83 11.52
C LEU A 5 -18.20 -11.40 11.21
N TRP A 6 -17.92 -10.91 10.00
CA TRP A 6 -18.43 -9.60 9.58
C TRP A 6 -19.96 -9.55 9.53
N LYS A 7 -20.60 -10.63 9.05
CA LYS A 7 -22.07 -10.73 9.06
C LYS A 7 -22.63 -10.60 10.47
N MET A 8 -22.07 -11.32 11.44
CA MET A 8 -22.47 -11.23 12.85
C MET A 8 -22.28 -9.81 13.41
N ILE A 9 -21.12 -9.19 13.17
CA ILE A 9 -20.87 -7.81 13.60
C ILE A 9 -21.90 -6.86 13.01
N LYS A 10 -22.14 -6.95 11.70
CA LYS A 10 -23.10 -6.08 11.00
C LYS A 10 -24.53 -6.30 11.52
N ASP A 11 -24.98 -7.54 11.54
CA ASP A 11 -26.39 -7.85 11.81
C ASP A 11 -26.73 -7.71 13.31
N ASP A 12 -25.83 -8.10 14.21
CA ASP A 12 -26.10 -8.16 15.65
C ASP A 12 -25.64 -6.92 16.42
N LEU A 13 -24.59 -6.20 15.92
CA LEU A 13 -24.00 -5.07 16.64
C LEU A 13 -24.18 -3.72 15.95
N LEU A 14 -24.45 -3.66 14.66
CA LEU A 14 -24.59 -2.41 13.94
C LEU A 14 -26.04 -2.11 13.55
N LEU A 15 -26.67 -2.98 12.78
CA LEU A 15 -28.03 -2.75 12.25
C LEU A 15 -29.11 -2.54 13.32
N PRO A 16 -29.02 -3.09 14.55
CA PRO A 16 -30.01 -2.76 15.60
C PRO A 16 -29.95 -1.32 16.09
N TYR A 17 -28.84 -0.61 15.84
CA TYR A 17 -28.60 0.74 16.39
C TYR A 17 -28.47 1.82 15.35
N ILE A 18 -28.20 1.47 14.08
CA ILE A 18 -28.00 2.42 12.99
C ILE A 18 -28.68 1.94 11.70
N ASP A 19 -29.20 2.89 10.91
CA ASP A 19 -29.69 2.63 9.54
C ASP A 19 -28.48 2.60 8.59
N LEU A 20 -27.85 1.44 8.49
CA LEU A 20 -26.67 1.22 7.67
C LEU A 20 -27.04 0.54 6.35
N LYS A 21 -26.89 1.28 5.25
CA LYS A 21 -26.97 0.73 3.89
C LYS A 21 -25.59 0.24 3.46
N THR A 22 -25.52 -0.96 2.92
CA THR A 22 -24.25 -1.55 2.47
C THR A 22 -24.36 -2.06 1.05
N GLU A 23 -23.31 -1.83 0.25
CA GLU A 23 -23.06 -2.53 -1.00
C GLU A 23 -22.08 -3.68 -0.75
N TYR A 24 -22.32 -4.83 -1.35
CA TYR A 24 -21.50 -6.02 -1.15
C TYR A 24 -20.81 -6.44 -2.45
N TYR A 25 -19.51 -6.65 -2.37
CA TYR A 25 -18.66 -7.12 -3.47
C TYR A 25 -17.99 -8.43 -3.07
N ASP A 26 -18.25 -9.51 -3.79
CA ASP A 26 -17.62 -10.81 -3.51
C ASP A 26 -16.23 -10.89 -4.13
N LEU A 27 -15.21 -10.81 -3.27
CA LEU A 27 -13.80 -10.93 -3.65
C LEU A 27 -13.27 -12.38 -3.49
N GLY A 28 -14.16 -13.37 -3.50
CA GLY A 28 -13.80 -14.78 -3.56
C GLY A 28 -13.17 -15.16 -4.90
N LEU A 29 -12.31 -16.18 -4.92
CA LEU A 29 -11.57 -16.57 -6.14
C LEU A 29 -12.50 -16.93 -7.30
N GLU A 30 -13.59 -17.64 -7.03
CA GLU A 30 -14.56 -18.06 -8.06
C GLU A 30 -15.16 -16.85 -8.75
N HIS A 31 -15.74 -15.92 -7.98
CA HIS A 31 -16.38 -14.74 -8.55
C HIS A 31 -15.39 -13.77 -9.21
N ARG A 32 -14.18 -13.65 -8.68
CA ARG A 32 -13.11 -12.91 -9.34
C ARG A 32 -12.71 -13.52 -10.68
N ASN A 33 -12.66 -14.85 -10.76
CA ASN A 33 -12.37 -15.59 -11.99
C ASN A 33 -13.50 -15.46 -13.02
N GLU A 34 -14.76 -15.42 -12.59
CA GLU A 34 -15.93 -15.17 -13.45
C GLU A 34 -15.91 -13.77 -14.05
N THR A 35 -15.52 -12.77 -13.27
CA THR A 35 -15.53 -11.35 -13.63
C THR A 35 -14.19 -10.85 -14.17
N ASP A 36 -13.23 -11.73 -14.43
CA ASP A 36 -11.87 -11.38 -14.84
C ASP A 36 -11.24 -10.29 -13.91
N ASP A 37 -11.45 -10.45 -12.61
CA ASP A 37 -11.07 -9.56 -11.50
C ASP A 37 -11.72 -8.15 -11.52
N GLN A 38 -12.69 -7.90 -12.41
CA GLN A 38 -13.38 -6.60 -12.47
C GLN A 38 -14.04 -6.23 -11.13
N VAL A 39 -14.59 -7.21 -10.40
CA VAL A 39 -15.21 -7.00 -9.09
C VAL A 39 -14.25 -6.35 -8.08
N THR A 40 -12.95 -6.60 -8.18
CA THR A 40 -11.95 -5.96 -7.31
C THR A 40 -11.82 -4.46 -7.61
N ILE A 41 -11.88 -4.10 -8.89
CA ILE A 41 -11.87 -2.69 -9.34
C ILE A 41 -13.16 -1.99 -8.91
N ASP A 42 -14.31 -2.62 -9.11
CA ASP A 42 -15.62 -2.09 -8.72
C ASP A 42 -15.71 -1.84 -7.21
N ALA A 43 -15.20 -2.78 -6.40
CA ALA A 43 -15.11 -2.62 -4.94
C ALA A 43 -14.22 -1.42 -4.54
N ALA A 44 -13.11 -1.21 -5.23
CA ALA A 44 -12.23 -0.08 -4.98
C ALA A 44 -12.91 1.26 -5.36
N MET A 45 -13.59 1.29 -6.52
CA MET A 45 -14.31 2.49 -6.99
C MET A 45 -15.48 2.84 -6.07
N ALA A 46 -16.22 1.83 -5.60
CA ALA A 46 -17.26 2.04 -4.59
C ALA A 46 -16.69 2.57 -3.28
N THR A 47 -15.55 2.03 -2.82
CA THR A 47 -14.85 2.55 -1.64
C THR A 47 -14.47 4.02 -1.81
N LYS A 48 -13.97 4.40 -2.99
CA LYS A 48 -13.61 5.78 -3.32
C LYS A 48 -14.83 6.71 -3.32
N LYS A 49 -15.97 6.20 -3.81
CA LYS A 49 -17.25 6.94 -3.86
C LYS A 49 -17.84 7.18 -2.46
N TYR A 50 -17.83 6.17 -1.61
CA TYR A 50 -18.47 6.23 -0.28
C TYR A 50 -17.52 6.65 0.84
N GLY A 51 -16.23 6.66 0.62
CA GLY A 51 -15.19 7.06 1.59
C GLY A 51 -14.91 6.04 2.69
N VAL A 52 -15.62 4.90 2.73
CA VAL A 52 -15.45 3.87 3.74
C VAL A 52 -15.77 2.49 3.21
N ALA A 53 -15.00 1.49 3.61
CA ALA A 53 -15.27 0.08 3.32
C ALA A 53 -14.73 -0.84 4.41
N VAL A 54 -15.34 -2.01 4.55
CA VAL A 54 -14.82 -3.12 5.34
C VAL A 54 -14.42 -4.26 4.42
N LYS A 55 -13.14 -4.60 4.40
CA LYS A 55 -12.62 -5.69 3.59
C LYS A 55 -12.29 -6.90 4.46
N CYS A 56 -12.93 -8.03 4.18
CA CYS A 56 -12.57 -9.31 4.76
C CYS A 56 -11.31 -9.90 4.10
N ALA A 57 -10.70 -10.89 4.78
CA ALA A 57 -9.56 -11.62 4.22
C ALA A 57 -9.95 -12.33 2.92
N THR A 58 -9.02 -12.34 1.96
CA THR A 58 -9.17 -12.97 0.64
C THR A 58 -8.00 -13.91 0.37
N ILE A 59 -8.21 -14.85 -0.53
CA ILE A 59 -7.16 -15.75 -1.01
C ILE A 59 -6.46 -15.08 -2.20
N THR A 60 -5.13 -15.06 -2.19
CA THR A 60 -4.32 -14.76 -3.36
C THR A 60 -3.84 -16.08 -3.96
N PRO A 61 -4.14 -16.39 -5.21
CA PRO A 61 -3.76 -17.67 -5.80
C PRO A 61 -2.24 -17.75 -6.00
N ASN A 62 -1.73 -18.96 -5.86
CA ASN A 62 -0.40 -19.38 -6.30
C ASN A 62 -0.54 -20.47 -7.36
N ALA A 63 0.57 -21.00 -7.87
CA ALA A 63 0.55 -22.00 -8.93
C ALA A 63 -0.29 -23.25 -8.58
N ALA A 64 -0.26 -23.72 -7.33
CA ALA A 64 -1.06 -24.86 -6.89
C ALA A 64 -2.56 -24.57 -6.89
N ARG A 65 -2.95 -23.35 -6.56
CA ARG A 65 -4.35 -22.92 -6.54
C ARG A 65 -4.94 -22.67 -7.92
N MET A 66 -4.12 -22.49 -8.94
CA MET A 66 -4.58 -22.41 -10.33
C MET A 66 -5.36 -23.65 -10.72
N THR A 67 -4.82 -24.83 -10.38
CA THR A 67 -5.46 -26.11 -10.69
C THR A 67 -6.59 -26.44 -9.71
N GLU A 68 -6.41 -26.13 -8.42
CA GLU A 68 -7.41 -26.38 -7.37
C GLU A 68 -8.75 -25.68 -7.63
N TYR A 69 -8.70 -24.45 -8.15
CA TYR A 69 -9.88 -23.60 -8.39
C TYR A 69 -10.23 -23.41 -9.87
N ASP A 70 -9.55 -24.11 -10.78
CA ASP A 70 -9.72 -23.98 -12.24
C ASP A 70 -9.68 -22.53 -12.71
N LEU A 71 -8.63 -21.80 -12.31
CA LEU A 71 -8.51 -20.38 -12.58
C LEU A 71 -7.97 -20.10 -13.99
N LYS A 72 -8.54 -19.11 -14.68
CA LYS A 72 -8.08 -18.60 -15.98
C LYS A 72 -6.69 -17.98 -15.88
N GLU A 73 -6.43 -17.25 -14.77
CA GLU A 73 -5.17 -16.56 -14.49
C GLU A 73 -4.79 -16.65 -13.01
N MET A 74 -3.50 -16.45 -12.73
CA MET A 74 -3.00 -16.26 -11.37
C MET A 74 -3.28 -14.80 -10.93
N TRP A 75 -4.53 -14.54 -10.54
CA TRP A 75 -5.01 -13.21 -10.17
C TRP A 75 -4.14 -12.55 -9.13
N LYS A 76 -3.86 -11.25 -9.32
CA LYS A 76 -3.11 -10.45 -8.34
C LYS A 76 -3.84 -10.37 -7.00
N SER A 77 -3.13 -9.97 -5.95
CA SER A 77 -3.75 -9.76 -4.65
C SER A 77 -4.78 -8.62 -4.72
N PRO A 78 -6.05 -8.85 -4.33
CA PRO A 78 -7.05 -7.79 -4.26
C PRO A 78 -6.63 -6.63 -3.35
N ASN A 79 -5.84 -6.94 -2.31
CA ASN A 79 -5.29 -5.91 -1.42
C ASN A 79 -4.37 -4.94 -2.17
N GLY A 80 -3.52 -5.47 -3.07
CA GLY A 80 -2.62 -4.66 -3.88
C GLY A 80 -3.39 -3.79 -4.87
N THR A 81 -4.33 -4.40 -5.60
CA THR A 81 -5.16 -3.69 -6.60
C THR A 81 -6.00 -2.58 -5.95
N ILE A 82 -6.71 -2.87 -4.87
CA ILE A 82 -7.55 -1.89 -4.16
C ILE A 82 -6.69 -0.73 -3.62
N ARG A 83 -5.55 -1.03 -2.99
CA ARG A 83 -4.65 0.01 -2.46
C ARG A 83 -4.08 0.89 -3.57
N ALA A 84 -3.70 0.30 -4.70
CA ALA A 84 -3.18 1.06 -5.84
C ALA A 84 -4.23 2.01 -6.47
N ILE A 85 -5.51 1.62 -6.46
CA ILE A 85 -6.62 2.45 -6.96
C ILE A 85 -6.98 3.55 -5.97
N LEU A 86 -7.01 3.23 -4.67
CA LEU A 86 -7.37 4.19 -3.63
C LEU A 86 -6.23 5.18 -3.35
N ASP A 87 -5.00 4.73 -3.53
CA ASP A 87 -3.80 5.39 -3.01
C ASP A 87 -3.86 5.53 -1.47
N GLY A 88 -2.90 6.22 -0.85
CA GLY A 88 -2.97 6.57 0.56
C GLY A 88 -1.98 5.83 1.44
N THR A 89 -2.28 5.79 2.73
CA THR A 89 -1.36 5.32 3.77
C THR A 89 -1.99 4.22 4.60
N VAL A 90 -1.25 3.17 4.87
CA VAL A 90 -1.63 2.12 5.81
C VAL A 90 -0.94 2.36 7.14
N PHE A 91 -1.70 2.68 8.18
CA PHE A 91 -1.20 2.77 9.55
C PHE A 91 -1.41 1.44 10.29
N ARG A 92 -0.34 0.95 10.91
CA ARG A 92 -0.35 -0.25 11.74
C ARG A 92 -0.02 0.15 13.17
N ALA A 93 -1.05 0.55 13.90
CA ALA A 93 -0.95 0.83 15.32
C ALA A 93 -1.07 -0.48 16.12
N PRO A 94 -0.35 -0.63 17.24
CA PRO A 94 -0.45 -1.82 18.07
C PRO A 94 -1.82 -1.86 18.76
N ILE A 95 -2.40 -3.05 18.84
CA ILE A 95 -3.59 -3.33 19.65
C ILE A 95 -3.11 -3.98 20.93
N VAL A 96 -3.25 -3.27 22.06
CA VAL A 96 -2.86 -3.77 23.37
C VAL A 96 -4.11 -4.25 24.12
N VAL A 97 -4.11 -5.51 24.51
CA VAL A 97 -5.22 -6.12 25.26
C VAL A 97 -4.81 -6.28 26.72
N LYS A 98 -5.65 -5.81 27.65
CA LYS A 98 -5.40 -5.93 29.10
C LYS A 98 -5.22 -7.40 29.48
N GLY A 99 -4.13 -7.70 30.17
CA GLY A 99 -3.78 -9.04 30.60
C GLY A 99 -3.00 -9.89 29.61
N ILE A 100 -2.74 -9.37 28.41
CA ILE A 100 -1.86 -10.01 27.41
C ILE A 100 -0.60 -9.18 27.28
N GLU A 101 0.54 -9.76 27.65
CA GLU A 101 1.83 -9.08 27.50
C GLU A 101 2.27 -9.04 26.01
N PRO A 102 2.82 -7.91 25.54
CA PRO A 102 3.40 -7.82 24.21
C PRO A 102 4.65 -8.69 24.09
N CYS A 103 4.94 -9.17 22.88
CA CYS A 103 6.14 -9.98 22.60
C CYS A 103 7.44 -9.27 23.03
N VAL A 104 7.51 -7.95 22.88
CA VAL A 104 8.67 -7.13 23.26
C VAL A 104 8.33 -6.38 24.53
N LYS A 105 8.72 -6.95 25.67
CA LYS A 105 8.39 -6.42 27.01
C LYS A 105 8.98 -5.03 27.32
N ASN A 106 10.07 -4.67 26.67
CA ASN A 106 10.76 -3.39 26.90
C ASN A 106 10.10 -2.19 26.20
N TRP A 107 9.24 -2.44 25.24
CA TRP A 107 8.51 -1.35 24.58
C TRP A 107 7.36 -0.87 25.48
N LYS A 108 7.51 0.36 25.98
CA LYS A 108 6.56 0.98 26.94
C LYS A 108 5.59 1.95 26.27
N LYS A 109 5.89 2.37 25.04
CA LYS A 109 5.04 3.26 24.25
C LYS A 109 4.63 2.55 22.95
N PRO A 110 3.44 2.84 22.40
CA PRO A 110 3.05 2.30 21.09
C PRO A 110 4.00 2.80 20.00
N ILE A 111 4.35 1.89 19.08
CA ILE A 111 5.08 2.22 17.85
C ILE A 111 4.13 1.92 16.70
N THR A 112 3.72 2.97 15.99
CA THR A 112 2.89 2.87 14.79
C THR A 112 3.77 2.85 13.55
N ILE A 113 3.55 1.90 12.65
CA ILE A 113 4.25 1.83 11.37
C ILE A 113 3.33 2.35 10.28
N ALA A 114 3.69 3.48 9.69
CA ALA A 114 3.07 3.99 8.48
C ALA A 114 3.71 3.35 7.24
N ARG A 115 2.91 2.99 6.27
CA ARG A 115 3.34 2.42 4.99
C ARG A 115 2.65 3.12 3.84
N HIS A 116 3.43 3.60 2.88
CA HIS A 116 2.91 4.07 1.61
C HIS A 116 2.20 2.93 0.87
N ALA A 117 1.00 3.18 0.38
CA ALA A 117 0.17 2.13 -0.22
C ALA A 117 0.24 2.09 -1.75
N TYR A 118 1.01 2.97 -2.38
CA TYR A 118 1.15 3.10 -3.82
C TYR A 118 2.62 2.88 -4.26
N GLY A 119 2.79 2.36 -5.47
CA GLY A 119 4.12 2.25 -6.09
C GLY A 119 5.04 1.24 -5.43
N ASP A 120 6.33 1.54 -5.46
CA ASP A 120 7.42 0.75 -4.88
C ASP A 120 7.37 -0.73 -5.31
N VAL A 121 7.73 -1.63 -4.42
CA VAL A 121 7.67 -3.09 -4.65
C VAL A 121 6.26 -3.64 -4.85
N TYR A 122 5.22 -2.89 -4.46
CA TYR A 122 3.83 -3.35 -4.58
C TYR A 122 3.20 -3.12 -5.95
N LYS A 123 3.84 -2.30 -6.79
CA LYS A 123 3.43 -2.02 -8.17
C LYS A 123 4.64 -2.06 -9.12
N ASN A 124 5.51 -3.00 -8.88
CA ASN A 124 6.72 -3.22 -9.68
C ASN A 124 6.42 -3.96 -10.99
N THR A 125 7.40 -3.91 -11.89
CA THR A 125 7.48 -4.75 -13.09
C THR A 125 8.70 -5.63 -12.98
N GLU A 126 8.55 -6.92 -13.20
CA GLU A 126 9.61 -7.91 -13.09
C GLU A 126 9.82 -8.66 -14.41
N MET A 127 11.04 -9.04 -14.69
CA MET A 127 11.37 -9.92 -15.80
C MET A 127 12.46 -10.93 -15.43
N LYS A 128 12.33 -12.14 -15.98
CA LYS A 128 13.45 -13.08 -16.02
C LYS A 128 14.36 -12.75 -17.19
N VAL A 129 15.66 -12.70 -16.94
CA VAL A 129 16.70 -12.55 -17.97
C VAL A 129 17.20 -13.94 -18.31
N PRO A 130 16.99 -14.44 -19.55
CA PRO A 130 17.26 -15.84 -19.89
C PRO A 130 18.75 -16.14 -20.11
N GLY A 131 19.58 -15.13 -20.35
CA GLY A 131 21.01 -15.30 -20.65
C GLY A 131 21.76 -13.97 -20.78
N PRO A 132 22.97 -13.98 -21.35
CA PRO A 132 23.73 -12.75 -21.53
C PRO A 132 22.98 -11.69 -22.32
N GLY A 133 23.10 -10.43 -21.90
CA GLY A 133 22.43 -9.30 -22.54
C GLY A 133 22.31 -8.09 -21.62
N LYS A 134 21.79 -6.98 -22.15
CA LYS A 134 21.65 -5.73 -21.41
C LYS A 134 20.21 -5.49 -21.02
N VAL A 135 20.00 -5.01 -19.80
CA VAL A 135 18.73 -4.48 -19.33
C VAL A 135 18.88 -2.98 -19.14
N GLU A 136 17.95 -2.19 -19.68
CA GLU A 136 17.94 -0.73 -19.66
C GLU A 136 16.61 -0.23 -19.12
N LEU A 137 16.62 0.87 -18.37
CA LEU A 137 15.46 1.71 -18.12
C LEU A 137 15.35 2.74 -19.24
N VAL A 138 14.18 2.83 -19.86
CA VAL A 138 13.92 3.79 -20.94
C VAL A 138 12.72 4.64 -20.56
N TYR A 139 12.91 5.95 -20.50
CA TYR A 139 11.84 6.93 -20.43
C TYR A 139 11.62 7.52 -21.83
N THR A 140 10.39 7.49 -22.30
CA THR A 140 9.98 8.11 -23.57
C THR A 140 8.97 9.20 -23.24
N ALA A 141 9.34 10.45 -23.51
CA ALA A 141 8.46 11.60 -23.36
C ALA A 141 7.37 11.63 -24.45
N GLU A 142 6.33 12.44 -24.25
CA GLU A 142 5.22 12.58 -25.22
C GLU A 142 5.67 13.08 -26.61
N ASP A 143 6.72 13.87 -26.65
CA ASP A 143 7.35 14.36 -27.89
C ASP A 143 8.24 13.32 -28.60
N GLY A 144 8.36 12.11 -28.01
CA GLY A 144 9.19 11.01 -28.51
C GLY A 144 10.65 11.06 -28.06
N THR A 145 11.07 12.08 -27.32
CA THR A 145 12.42 12.15 -26.74
C THR A 145 12.66 11.02 -25.76
N GLN A 146 13.84 10.39 -25.84
CA GLN A 146 14.17 9.25 -24.97
C GLN A 146 15.38 9.51 -24.10
N THR A 147 15.26 9.11 -22.85
CA THR A 147 16.39 8.97 -21.92
C THR A 147 16.56 7.50 -21.56
N LYS A 148 17.81 7.00 -21.58
CA LYS A 148 18.14 5.61 -21.33
C LYS A 148 19.20 5.50 -20.26
N GLU A 149 19.01 4.57 -19.33
CA GLU A 149 19.97 4.25 -18.29
C GLU A 149 20.21 2.73 -18.26
N LEU A 150 21.47 2.32 -18.35
CA LEU A 150 21.84 0.91 -18.25
C LEU A 150 21.61 0.42 -16.82
N VAL A 151 20.73 -0.56 -16.64
CA VAL A 151 20.54 -1.24 -15.34
C VAL A 151 21.70 -2.21 -15.10
N PHE A 152 21.92 -3.14 -16.05
CA PHE A 152 23.00 -4.14 -15.92
C PHE A 152 23.30 -4.83 -17.25
N ASP A 153 24.58 -5.22 -17.45
CA ASP A 153 25.06 -6.06 -18.54
C ASP A 153 25.25 -7.49 -18.04
N PHE A 154 24.23 -8.31 -18.22
CA PHE A 154 24.18 -9.68 -17.76
C PHE A 154 25.15 -10.58 -18.53
N LYS A 155 25.93 -11.41 -17.82
CA LYS A 155 26.82 -12.41 -18.39
C LYS A 155 26.23 -13.83 -18.36
N GLY A 156 25.03 -13.96 -17.81
CA GLY A 156 24.26 -15.20 -17.68
C GLY A 156 22.83 -14.93 -17.26
N PRO A 157 22.03 -15.97 -16.97
CA PRO A 157 20.65 -15.79 -16.52
C PRO A 157 20.54 -15.00 -15.22
N GLY A 158 19.43 -14.26 -15.06
CA GLY A 158 19.17 -13.48 -13.87
C GLY A 158 17.74 -12.98 -13.80
N VAL A 159 17.53 -11.94 -13.00
CA VAL A 159 16.24 -11.25 -12.85
C VAL A 159 16.47 -9.74 -12.84
N ALA A 160 15.50 -8.99 -13.33
CA ALA A 160 15.47 -7.53 -13.23
C ALA A 160 14.09 -7.07 -12.75
N GLN A 161 14.08 -5.92 -12.06
CA GLN A 161 12.88 -5.32 -11.50
C GLN A 161 12.92 -3.80 -11.70
N GLY A 162 11.80 -3.23 -12.12
CA GLY A 162 11.58 -1.78 -12.17
C GLY A 162 10.52 -1.35 -11.17
N MET A 163 10.77 -0.24 -10.47
CA MET A 163 9.83 0.39 -9.53
C MET A 163 9.57 1.84 -9.94
N HIS A 164 8.45 2.38 -9.52
CA HIS A 164 8.09 3.78 -9.75
C HIS A 164 7.30 4.34 -8.56
N ASN A 165 7.26 5.65 -8.47
CA ASN A 165 6.35 6.37 -7.61
C ASN A 165 5.94 7.70 -8.28
N LEU A 166 4.98 8.41 -7.70
CA LEU A 166 4.51 9.71 -8.17
C LEU A 166 4.67 10.74 -7.06
N ASP A 167 5.11 11.94 -7.40
CA ASP A 167 5.34 13.01 -6.43
C ASP A 167 4.07 13.34 -5.64
N ASN A 168 2.91 13.45 -6.30
CA ASN A 168 1.64 13.72 -5.64
C ASN A 168 1.20 12.59 -4.68
N SER A 169 1.56 11.34 -4.96
CA SER A 169 1.30 10.22 -4.06
C SER A 169 2.24 10.25 -2.84
N ILE A 170 3.50 10.64 -3.03
CA ILE A 170 4.46 10.85 -1.94
C ILE A 170 4.00 12.01 -1.05
N GLU A 171 3.52 13.12 -1.63
CA GLU A 171 2.96 14.26 -0.89
C GLU A 171 1.75 13.83 -0.04
N SER A 172 0.83 13.07 -0.62
CA SER A 172 -0.34 12.53 0.09
C SER A 172 0.08 11.65 1.26
N PHE A 173 1.11 10.81 1.07
CA PHE A 173 1.69 9.98 2.13
C PHE A 173 2.30 10.82 3.23
N ALA A 174 3.09 11.85 2.91
CA ALA A 174 3.69 12.75 3.88
C ALA A 174 2.62 13.45 4.73
N ARG A 175 1.61 14.05 4.09
CA ARG A 175 0.50 14.72 4.79
C ARG A 175 -0.28 13.77 5.69
N SER A 176 -0.52 12.55 5.23
CA SER A 176 -1.19 11.52 6.04
C SER A 176 -0.37 11.18 7.30
N CYS A 177 0.95 11.04 7.17
CA CYS A 177 1.84 10.76 8.30
C CYS A 177 1.88 11.92 9.30
N PHE A 178 1.99 13.16 8.84
CA PHE A 178 2.02 14.33 9.70
C PHE A 178 0.69 14.54 10.43
N ASN A 179 -0.44 14.41 9.74
CA ASN A 179 -1.76 14.50 10.36
C ASN A 179 -1.96 13.41 11.41
N TYR A 180 -1.57 12.16 11.11
CA TYR A 180 -1.68 11.07 12.07
C TYR A 180 -0.80 11.32 13.32
N ALA A 181 0.41 11.83 13.15
CA ALA A 181 1.30 12.16 14.27
C ALA A 181 0.69 13.24 15.16
N LEU A 182 0.11 14.30 14.59
CA LEU A 182 -0.59 15.36 15.32
C LEU A 182 -1.82 14.83 16.06
N ASP A 183 -2.67 14.04 15.40
CA ASP A 183 -3.90 13.48 15.98
C ASP A 183 -3.61 12.55 17.17
N THR A 184 -2.53 11.76 17.07
CA THR A 184 -2.14 10.80 18.11
C THR A 184 -1.12 11.34 19.10
N LYS A 185 -0.59 12.55 18.88
CA LYS A 185 0.47 13.19 19.65
C LYS A 185 1.71 12.29 19.79
N GLN A 186 2.16 11.75 18.68
CA GLN A 186 3.35 10.89 18.59
C GLN A 186 4.44 11.58 17.77
N ASP A 187 5.69 11.41 18.18
CA ASP A 187 6.83 11.79 17.35
C ASP A 187 6.81 11.00 16.04
N LEU A 188 7.25 11.64 14.97
CA LEU A 188 7.35 11.03 13.65
C LEU A 188 8.81 10.84 13.24
N TRP A 189 9.17 9.63 12.87
CA TRP A 189 10.48 9.29 12.34
C TRP A 189 10.32 8.80 10.91
N PHE A 190 10.97 9.51 9.99
CA PHE A 190 11.04 9.12 8.59
C PHE A 190 12.45 8.61 8.28
N ALA A 191 12.55 7.48 7.58
CA ALA A 191 13.83 6.91 7.18
C ALA A 191 13.75 6.34 5.77
N THR A 192 14.78 6.64 4.98
CA THR A 192 15.00 6.10 3.64
C THR A 192 16.42 5.62 3.46
N LYS A 193 16.72 5.01 2.32
CA LYS A 193 18.08 4.62 1.93
C LYS A 193 18.69 5.65 0.95
N ASP A 194 18.48 6.93 1.17
CA ASP A 194 18.88 8.02 0.26
C ASP A 194 20.39 8.09 -0.01
N THR A 195 21.23 7.60 0.91
CA THR A 195 22.67 7.49 0.69
C THR A 195 23.06 6.54 -0.44
N ILE A 196 22.20 5.58 -0.77
CA ILE A 196 22.37 4.62 -1.85
C ILE A 196 21.43 4.94 -3.01
N SER A 197 20.13 5.09 -2.75
CA SER A 197 19.10 5.41 -3.73
C SER A 197 18.94 6.92 -3.84
N LYS A 198 19.95 7.58 -4.43
CA LYS A 198 20.13 9.04 -4.44
C LYS A 198 19.11 9.83 -5.22
N LYS A 199 18.32 9.20 -6.07
CA LYS A 199 17.19 9.82 -6.78
C LYS A 199 15.87 9.40 -6.14
N TYR A 200 15.58 8.11 -6.10
CA TYR A 200 14.29 7.57 -5.69
C TYR A 200 13.97 7.90 -4.21
N ASP A 201 14.79 7.43 -3.28
CA ASP A 201 14.58 7.67 -1.85
C ASP A 201 14.83 9.12 -1.45
N HIS A 202 15.74 9.80 -2.17
CA HIS A 202 16.01 11.22 -1.93
C HIS A 202 14.78 12.09 -2.25
N THR A 203 14.05 11.79 -3.33
CA THR A 203 12.78 12.46 -3.65
C THR A 203 11.76 12.35 -2.52
N PHE A 204 11.61 11.18 -1.91
CA PHE A 204 10.75 11.02 -0.74
C PHE A 204 11.18 11.93 0.41
N LYS A 205 12.47 11.98 0.72
CA LYS A 205 13.01 12.80 1.80
C LYS A 205 12.76 14.29 1.54
N ASP A 206 13.02 14.75 0.33
CA ASP A 206 12.87 16.17 -0.03
C ASP A 206 11.39 16.60 0.05
N ILE A 207 10.48 15.83 -0.55
CA ILE A 207 9.04 16.12 -0.49
C ILE A 207 8.53 16.14 0.97
N PHE A 208 8.94 15.18 1.79
CA PHE A 208 8.57 15.17 3.22
C PHE A 208 9.09 16.42 3.93
N GLN A 209 10.34 16.81 3.71
CA GLN A 209 10.95 17.99 4.34
C GLN A 209 10.28 19.29 3.89
N GLU A 210 10.04 19.46 2.59
CA GLU A 210 9.37 20.63 2.04
C GLU A 210 7.97 20.83 2.63
N ILE A 211 7.17 19.75 2.69
CA ILE A 211 5.82 19.79 3.27
C ILE A 211 5.88 20.08 4.77
N PHE A 212 6.82 19.47 5.49
CA PHE A 212 6.98 19.73 6.92
C PHE A 212 7.29 21.20 7.19
N ASP A 213 8.29 21.74 6.50
CA ASP A 213 8.71 23.12 6.70
C ASP A 213 7.62 24.14 6.33
N ALA A 214 6.84 23.85 5.27
CA ALA A 214 5.79 24.73 4.80
C ALA A 214 4.51 24.69 5.67
N ASP A 215 4.06 23.50 6.08
CA ASP A 215 2.69 23.33 6.56
C ASP A 215 2.58 22.75 7.98
N TYR A 216 3.64 22.13 8.52
CA TYR A 216 3.53 21.32 9.73
C TYR A 216 4.47 21.72 10.86
N LYS A 217 5.56 22.41 10.60
CA LYS A 217 6.58 22.75 11.59
C LYS A 217 5.99 23.43 12.82
N GLU A 218 5.28 24.53 12.66
CA GLU A 218 4.64 25.26 13.75
C GLU A 218 3.65 24.38 14.53
N LYS A 219 2.84 23.57 13.82
CA LYS A 219 1.86 22.67 14.44
C LYS A 219 2.52 21.60 15.30
N PHE A 220 3.68 21.08 14.88
CA PHE A 220 4.46 20.11 15.65
C PHE A 220 5.08 20.73 16.88
N GLU A 221 5.62 21.95 16.77
CA GLU A 221 6.13 22.73 17.90
C GLU A 221 5.03 23.01 18.93
N GLU A 222 3.85 23.47 18.50
CA GLU A 222 2.69 23.69 19.37
C GLU A 222 2.19 22.41 20.04
N ALA A 223 2.22 21.28 19.33
CA ALA A 223 1.81 19.98 19.87
C ALA A 223 2.87 19.34 20.79
N GLY A 224 4.10 19.87 20.82
CA GLY A 224 5.23 19.35 21.59
C GLY A 224 5.71 17.97 21.09
N ILE A 225 5.62 17.71 19.79
CA ILE A 225 6.09 16.49 19.14
C ILE A 225 7.19 16.80 18.11
N THR A 226 7.99 15.80 17.79
CA THR A 226 9.19 15.95 16.94
C THR A 226 9.04 15.22 15.61
N TYR A 227 9.56 15.86 14.55
CA TYR A 227 9.82 15.22 13.25
C TYR A 227 11.31 15.25 12.95
#